data_1a5559700f8bfaff947a60bd9f427efc
#
_entry.id   1a5559700f8bfaff947a60bd9f427efc
#
_cell.length_a   1.000
_cell.length_b   1.000
_cell.length_c   1.000
_cell.angle_alpha   90.00
_cell.angle_beta   90.00
_cell.angle_gamma   90.00
#
_symmetry.space_group_name_H-M   'P 1'
#
loop_
_entity.id
_entity.type
_entity.pdbx_description
1 polymer ?
#
loop_
_entity_poly.entity_id
_entity_poly.type
_entity_poly.pdbx_seq_one_letter_code
_entity_poly.pdbx_strand_id
1 'polypeptide(L)'
;MRLANSSAILILACAAAGPAAATSVNVVGLFGQRAVVSIDGGQPRTLSVGQRTPEGVVLLAVGSDGATLEIDGRRRTLAMGQAYSGRASGGNARTVLKADGQGHFIAEGQVNGAAVRFLVDTGATLIALPAADAKRMGVSYLNAPRGMVGTANGSATAYKVKLDSVRVGEITINNVDAVVLEGGLAIPLLGMSFLNRTEMKREGETMVLVKRF
;
A
#
# COMPACT_ATOMS: atom_id res chain seq x y z
N MET A 1 -9.03 -19.32 -68.78
CA MET A 1 -8.80 -18.12 -67.95
C MET A 1 -9.19 -18.48 -66.56
N ARG A 2 -8.25 -18.85 -65.68
CA ARG A 2 -8.49 -19.29 -64.31
C ARG A 2 -7.90 -18.22 -63.39
N LEU A 3 -8.76 -17.55 -62.63
CA LEU A 3 -8.38 -16.58 -61.61
C LEU A 3 -8.09 -17.33 -60.28
N ALA A 4 -6.85 -17.24 -59.81
CA ALA A 4 -6.44 -17.77 -58.52
C ALA A 4 -6.68 -16.69 -57.43
N ASN A 5 -7.58 -16.97 -56.49
CA ASN A 5 -7.77 -16.18 -55.30
C ASN A 5 -6.73 -16.60 -54.24
N SER A 6 -5.78 -15.74 -53.96
CA SER A 6 -4.87 -15.90 -52.80
C SER A 6 -5.48 -15.21 -51.58
N SER A 7 -6.03 -15.99 -50.66
CA SER A 7 -6.45 -15.52 -49.35
C SER A 7 -5.23 -15.41 -48.44
N ALA A 8 -4.84 -14.18 -48.10
CA ALA A 8 -3.84 -13.92 -47.09
C ALA A 8 -4.45 -14.06 -45.69
N ILE A 9 -4.01 -15.06 -44.93
CA ILE A 9 -4.38 -15.27 -43.55
C ILE A 9 -3.49 -14.35 -42.70
N LEU A 10 -4.08 -13.29 -42.14
CA LEU A 10 -3.43 -12.39 -41.16
C LEU A 10 -3.44 -13.08 -39.80
N ILE A 11 -2.32 -13.66 -39.40
CA ILE A 11 -2.15 -14.22 -38.04
C ILE A 11 -1.92 -13.06 -37.08
N LEU A 12 -2.96 -12.71 -36.33
CA LEU A 12 -2.89 -11.75 -35.22
C LEU A 12 -2.19 -12.43 -34.03
N ALA A 13 -0.89 -12.17 -33.84
CA ALA A 13 -0.15 -12.63 -32.67
C ALA A 13 -0.63 -11.88 -31.43
N CYS A 14 -1.49 -12.51 -30.64
CA CYS A 14 -1.90 -12.05 -29.34
C CYS A 14 -0.72 -12.22 -28.37
N ALA A 15 0.05 -11.15 -28.10
CA ALA A 15 1.08 -11.13 -27.08
C ALA A 15 0.39 -11.27 -25.73
N ALA A 16 0.43 -12.45 -25.12
CA ALA A 16 0.02 -12.67 -23.74
C ALA A 16 0.98 -11.89 -22.83
N ALA A 17 0.54 -10.75 -22.33
CA ALA A 17 1.20 -10.06 -21.22
C ALA A 17 1.05 -10.95 -19.97
N GLY A 18 2.09 -11.70 -19.63
CA GLY A 18 2.17 -12.44 -18.38
C GLY A 18 2.06 -11.46 -17.18
N PRO A 19 1.62 -11.91 -15.99
CA PRO A 19 1.59 -11.07 -14.82
C PRO A 19 3.00 -10.54 -14.56
N ALA A 20 3.17 -9.22 -14.54
CA ALA A 20 4.43 -8.57 -14.20
C ALA A 20 4.78 -8.95 -12.76
N ALA A 21 5.68 -9.89 -12.58
CA ALA A 21 6.24 -10.21 -11.28
C ALA A 21 7.04 -8.98 -10.82
N ALA A 22 6.73 -8.50 -9.62
CA ALA A 22 7.42 -7.35 -9.05
C ALA A 22 8.88 -7.74 -8.72
N THR A 23 9.84 -7.00 -9.27
CA THR A 23 11.27 -7.29 -9.14
C THR A 23 11.83 -6.77 -7.81
N SER A 24 12.45 -7.62 -7.03
CA SER A 24 13.19 -7.18 -5.83
C SER A 24 14.69 -7.02 -6.15
N VAL A 25 15.30 -5.94 -5.67
CA VAL A 25 16.72 -5.65 -5.91
C VAL A 25 17.38 -5.22 -4.60
N ASN A 26 18.49 -5.87 -4.24
CA ASN A 26 19.31 -5.50 -3.09
C ASN A 26 20.72 -5.11 -3.58
N VAL A 27 21.22 -3.96 -3.16
CA VAL A 27 22.59 -3.51 -3.44
C VAL A 27 23.51 -4.07 -2.36
N VAL A 28 24.36 -5.03 -2.76
CA VAL A 28 25.27 -5.74 -1.85
C VAL A 28 26.64 -5.05 -1.77
N GLY A 29 27.06 -4.35 -2.83
CA GLY A 29 28.34 -3.65 -2.88
C GLY A 29 28.41 -2.62 -3.99
N LEU A 30 29.32 -1.64 -3.83
CA LEU A 30 29.58 -0.56 -4.78
C LEU A 30 31.07 -0.47 -5.07
N PHE A 31 31.46 -0.43 -6.37
CA PHE A 31 32.86 -0.42 -6.81
C PHE A 31 33.04 0.49 -8.04
N GLY A 32 33.50 1.71 -7.83
CA GLY A 32 33.67 2.67 -8.92
C GLY A 32 32.39 2.87 -9.72
N GLN A 33 32.35 2.43 -10.99
CA GLN A 33 31.15 2.51 -11.85
C GLN A 33 30.38 1.17 -11.93
N ARG A 34 30.51 0.32 -10.93
CA ARG A 34 29.86 -0.99 -10.84
C ARG A 34 29.13 -1.15 -9.51
N ALA A 35 28.01 -1.83 -9.56
CA ALA A 35 27.27 -2.24 -8.35
C ALA A 35 27.13 -3.77 -8.35
N VAL A 36 27.28 -4.38 -7.18
CA VAL A 36 26.92 -5.78 -6.96
C VAL A 36 25.49 -5.79 -6.44
N VAL A 37 24.61 -6.46 -7.17
CA VAL A 37 23.18 -6.54 -6.83
C VAL A 37 22.72 -7.99 -6.76
N SER A 38 21.82 -8.28 -5.83
CA SER A 38 21.03 -9.52 -5.80
C SER A 38 19.61 -9.18 -6.25
N ILE A 39 19.08 -9.92 -7.22
CA ILE A 39 17.75 -9.71 -7.81
C ILE A 39 16.92 -10.93 -7.47
N ASP A 40 15.69 -10.70 -6.95
CA ASP A 40 14.72 -11.73 -6.54
C ASP A 40 15.28 -12.81 -5.60
N GLY A 41 16.21 -12.39 -4.70
CA GLY A 41 16.90 -13.30 -3.79
C GLY A 41 17.92 -14.23 -4.46
N GLY A 42 18.19 -14.03 -5.74
CA GLY A 42 19.19 -14.77 -6.50
C GLY A 42 20.63 -14.45 -6.09
N GLN A 43 21.59 -15.14 -6.71
CA GLN A 43 23.02 -14.89 -6.43
C GLN A 43 23.45 -13.47 -6.78
N PRO A 44 24.33 -12.84 -5.98
CA PRO A 44 24.86 -11.52 -6.29
C PRO A 44 25.56 -11.49 -7.64
N ARG A 45 25.25 -10.49 -8.45
CA ARG A 45 25.91 -10.26 -9.75
C ARG A 45 26.38 -8.81 -9.88
N THR A 46 27.51 -8.61 -10.57
CA THR A 46 28.06 -7.28 -10.80
C THR A 46 27.46 -6.67 -12.05
N LEU A 47 26.90 -5.47 -11.93
CA LEU A 47 26.42 -4.64 -13.03
C LEU A 47 27.33 -3.46 -13.26
N SER A 48 27.60 -3.13 -14.52
CA SER A 48 28.24 -1.89 -14.95
C SER A 48 27.18 -0.83 -15.28
N VAL A 49 27.52 0.46 -15.17
CA VAL A 49 26.63 1.55 -15.57
C VAL A 49 26.20 1.37 -17.04
N GLY A 50 24.90 1.48 -17.29
CA GLY A 50 24.24 1.23 -18.58
C GLY A 50 23.84 -0.23 -18.82
N GLN A 51 24.27 -1.17 -18.01
CA GLN A 51 23.95 -2.59 -18.19
C GLN A 51 22.52 -2.88 -17.71
N ARG A 52 21.78 -3.68 -18.53
CA ARG A 52 20.45 -4.20 -18.22
C ARG A 52 20.53 -5.69 -17.91
N THR A 53 19.76 -6.11 -16.89
CA THR A 53 19.62 -7.54 -16.54
C THR A 53 18.43 -8.17 -17.26
N PRO A 54 18.35 -9.51 -17.32
CA PRO A 54 17.18 -10.22 -17.87
C PRO A 54 15.88 -9.87 -17.16
N GLU A 55 15.94 -9.54 -15.88
CA GLU A 55 14.80 -9.11 -15.04
C GLU A 55 14.39 -7.64 -15.32
N GLY A 56 15.08 -6.95 -16.23
CA GLY A 56 14.74 -5.58 -16.64
C GLY A 56 15.38 -4.47 -15.80
N VAL A 57 16.21 -4.80 -14.82
CA VAL A 57 16.92 -3.82 -13.97
C VAL A 57 18.08 -3.21 -14.75
N VAL A 58 18.22 -1.86 -14.72
CA VAL A 58 19.34 -1.14 -15.35
C VAL A 58 20.10 -0.36 -14.30
N LEU A 59 21.42 -0.47 -14.26
CA LEU A 59 22.25 0.40 -13.45
C LEU A 59 22.50 1.73 -14.18
N LEU A 60 21.97 2.83 -13.66
CA LEU A 60 22.08 4.16 -14.28
C LEU A 60 23.32 4.94 -13.80
N ALA A 61 23.65 4.85 -12.52
CA ALA A 61 24.80 5.54 -11.93
C ALA A 61 25.22 4.87 -10.61
N VAL A 62 26.47 5.08 -10.21
CA VAL A 62 27.00 4.74 -8.88
C VAL A 62 27.54 6.02 -8.26
N GLY A 63 27.05 6.37 -7.07
CA GLY A 63 27.50 7.49 -6.26
C GLY A 63 28.13 7.05 -4.94
N SER A 64 28.59 8.02 -4.14
CA SER A 64 29.09 7.79 -2.78
C SER A 64 28.03 7.17 -1.86
N ASP A 65 26.78 7.52 -2.06
CA ASP A 65 25.68 7.19 -1.16
C ASP A 65 24.85 5.97 -1.63
N GLY A 66 25.11 5.47 -2.87
CA GLY A 66 24.37 4.33 -3.40
C GLY A 66 24.44 4.17 -4.90
N ALA A 67 23.73 3.15 -5.41
CA ALA A 67 23.52 2.90 -6.82
C ALA A 67 22.15 3.45 -7.26
N THR A 68 22.14 4.20 -8.36
CA THR A 68 20.89 4.60 -9.02
C THR A 68 20.53 3.54 -10.07
N LEU A 69 19.39 2.93 -9.88
CA LEU A 69 18.87 1.85 -10.70
C LEU A 69 17.53 2.27 -11.34
N GLU A 70 17.26 1.77 -12.54
CA GLU A 70 15.91 1.73 -13.11
C GLU A 70 15.34 0.34 -12.85
N ILE A 71 14.23 0.27 -12.12
CA ILE A 71 13.54 -0.97 -11.75
C ILE A 71 12.07 -0.77 -12.07
N ASP A 72 11.49 -1.68 -12.85
CA ASP A 72 10.08 -1.58 -13.32
C ASP A 72 9.75 -0.20 -13.95
N GLY A 73 10.70 0.36 -14.74
CA GLY A 73 10.58 1.66 -15.41
C GLY A 73 10.70 2.88 -14.48
N ARG A 74 11.07 2.70 -13.22
CA ARG A 74 11.21 3.77 -12.22
C ARG A 74 12.64 3.89 -11.72
N ARG A 75 13.15 5.13 -11.64
CA ARG A 75 14.46 5.39 -11.05
C ARG A 75 14.40 5.29 -9.53
N ARG A 76 15.37 4.55 -8.96
CA ARG A 76 15.56 4.40 -7.52
C ARG A 76 17.04 4.48 -7.18
N THR A 77 17.37 5.24 -6.13
CA THR A 77 18.72 5.22 -5.55
C THR A 77 18.67 4.34 -4.31
N LEU A 78 19.49 3.31 -4.29
CA LEU A 78 19.59 2.35 -3.19
C LEU A 78 20.98 2.44 -2.58
N ALA A 79 21.06 2.66 -1.27
CA ALA A 79 22.29 2.58 -0.53
C ALA A 79 22.77 1.11 -0.42
N MET A 80 24.05 0.91 -0.09
CA MET A 80 24.59 -0.42 0.18
C MET A 80 23.83 -1.10 1.33
N GLY A 81 23.39 -2.33 1.13
CA GLY A 81 22.54 -3.08 2.06
C GLY A 81 21.05 -2.74 2.00
N GLN A 82 20.64 -1.75 1.20
CA GLN A 82 19.25 -1.39 1.02
C GLN A 82 18.63 -2.26 -0.09
N ALA A 83 17.48 -2.85 0.23
CA ALA A 83 16.68 -3.61 -0.72
C ALA A 83 15.50 -2.77 -1.25
N TYR A 84 15.24 -2.90 -2.56
CA TYR A 84 14.00 -2.49 -3.22
C TYR A 84 13.20 -3.74 -3.58
N SER A 85 11.91 -3.76 -3.31
CA SER A 85 11.00 -4.74 -3.90
C SER A 85 9.90 -4.00 -4.66
N GLY A 86 9.64 -4.40 -5.89
CA GLY A 86 8.64 -3.80 -6.79
C GLY A 86 7.20 -3.93 -6.27
N ARG A 87 6.91 -4.91 -5.43
CA ARG A 87 5.84 -4.83 -4.43
C ARG A 87 6.36 -3.94 -3.31
N ALA A 88 5.57 -2.93 -2.92
CA ALA A 88 5.87 -2.07 -1.80
C ALA A 88 6.69 -2.84 -0.76
N SER A 89 7.92 -2.40 -0.57
CA SER A 89 8.97 -2.89 0.32
C SER A 89 8.60 -4.10 1.15
N GLY A 90 9.38 -5.18 1.11
CA GLY A 90 9.39 -6.20 2.17
C GLY A 90 9.96 -5.73 3.53
N GLY A 91 10.10 -4.41 3.72
CA GLY A 91 9.95 -3.74 5.00
C GLY A 91 8.45 -3.49 5.15
N ASN A 92 7.83 -3.93 6.22
CA ASN A 92 6.42 -3.73 6.52
C ASN A 92 6.03 -2.28 6.20
N ALA A 93 5.03 -2.07 5.30
CA ALA A 93 4.57 -0.74 4.90
C ALA A 93 4.39 0.12 6.16
N ARG A 94 4.93 1.34 6.12
CA ARG A 94 5.10 2.17 7.31
C ARG A 94 4.44 3.52 7.12
N THR A 95 3.84 4.03 8.19
CA THR A 95 3.26 5.38 8.21
C THR A 95 3.65 6.07 9.51
N VAL A 96 3.99 7.35 9.43
CA VAL A 96 4.31 8.19 10.58
C VAL A 96 3.21 9.24 10.72
N LEU A 97 2.59 9.29 11.87
CA LEU A 97 1.56 10.25 12.23
C LEU A 97 2.13 11.23 13.26
N LYS A 98 1.74 12.49 13.15
CA LYS A 98 2.04 13.51 14.17
C LYS A 98 0.78 13.83 14.96
N ALA A 99 0.94 14.05 16.25
CA ALA A 99 -0.14 14.53 17.10
C ALA A 99 -0.51 15.98 16.71
N ASP A 100 -1.79 16.30 16.81
CA ASP A 100 -2.27 17.67 16.73
C ASP A 100 -2.01 18.42 18.06
N GLY A 101 -2.38 19.70 18.13
CA GLY A 101 -2.20 20.53 19.33
C GLY A 101 -2.96 20.06 20.57
N GLN A 102 -3.87 19.08 20.44
CA GLN A 102 -4.62 18.45 21.52
C GLN A 102 -4.09 17.04 21.86
N GLY A 103 -3.05 16.57 21.17
CA GLY A 103 -2.45 15.27 21.36
C GLY A 103 -3.14 14.12 20.62
N HIS A 104 -4.08 14.42 19.70
CA HIS A 104 -4.75 13.43 18.87
C HIS A 104 -3.93 13.12 17.63
N PHE A 105 -3.97 11.86 17.19
CA PHE A 105 -3.37 11.45 15.94
C PHE A 105 -4.43 11.38 14.85
N ILE A 106 -4.26 12.23 13.83
CA ILE A 106 -5.12 12.24 12.65
C ILE A 106 -4.39 11.51 11.50
N ALA A 107 -5.06 10.56 10.88
CA ALA A 107 -4.53 9.79 9.78
C ALA A 107 -5.31 10.09 8.48
N GLU A 108 -4.61 10.65 7.49
CA GLU A 108 -5.15 10.79 6.14
C GLU A 108 -5.10 9.42 5.45
N GLY A 109 -6.20 9.03 4.81
CA GLY A 109 -6.32 7.71 4.22
C GLY A 109 -7.39 7.61 3.15
N GLN A 110 -7.72 6.37 2.81
CA GLN A 110 -8.79 6.03 1.87
C GLN A 110 -9.56 4.81 2.36
N VAL A 111 -10.86 4.80 2.10
CA VAL A 111 -11.75 3.62 2.20
C VAL A 111 -12.28 3.33 0.81
N ASN A 112 -12.05 2.13 0.30
CA ASN A 112 -12.47 1.71 -1.05
C ASN A 112 -12.06 2.73 -2.15
N GLY A 113 -10.90 3.37 -1.97
CA GLY A 113 -10.38 4.40 -2.88
C GLY A 113 -10.86 5.84 -2.60
N ALA A 114 -11.91 6.04 -1.81
CA ALA A 114 -12.41 7.36 -1.43
C ALA A 114 -11.63 7.95 -0.26
N ALA A 115 -11.21 9.22 -0.36
CA ALA A 115 -10.43 9.91 0.66
C ALA A 115 -11.19 10.05 1.99
N VAL A 116 -10.49 9.89 3.10
CA VAL A 116 -11.02 9.99 4.46
C VAL A 116 -9.96 10.50 5.43
N ARG A 117 -10.40 11.22 6.46
CA ARG A 117 -9.58 11.56 7.64
C ARG A 117 -10.08 10.75 8.82
N PHE A 118 -9.19 10.01 9.44
CA PHE A 118 -9.47 9.23 10.64
C PHE A 118 -8.88 9.89 11.87
N LEU A 119 -9.61 9.81 12.97
CA LEU A 119 -9.02 9.91 14.30
C LEU A 119 -8.52 8.50 14.70
N VAL A 120 -7.26 8.36 15.08
CA VAL A 120 -6.72 7.09 15.60
C VAL A 120 -7.30 6.85 17.00
N ASP A 121 -8.06 5.77 17.15
CA ASP A 121 -8.76 5.45 18.39
C ASP A 121 -8.55 4.00 18.81
N THR A 122 -7.66 3.78 19.77
CA THR A 122 -7.39 2.45 20.35
C THR A 122 -8.52 1.92 21.24
N GLY A 123 -9.46 2.78 21.64
CA GLY A 123 -10.66 2.41 22.37
C GLY A 123 -11.79 1.87 21.47
N ALA A 124 -11.73 2.17 20.18
CA ALA A 124 -12.70 1.64 19.21
C ALA A 124 -12.28 0.23 18.75
N THR A 125 -13.13 -0.77 18.97
CA THR A 125 -12.87 -2.17 18.53
C THR A 125 -12.80 -2.29 16.99
N LEU A 126 -13.67 -1.57 16.30
CA LEU A 126 -13.77 -1.58 14.83
C LEU A 126 -13.53 -0.17 14.29
N ILE A 127 -13.19 -0.08 12.99
CA ILE A 127 -13.33 1.20 12.29
C ILE A 127 -14.78 1.65 12.44
N ALA A 128 -14.99 2.93 12.81
CA ALA A 128 -16.31 3.51 12.91
C ALA A 128 -16.47 4.66 11.91
N LEU A 129 -17.52 4.62 11.12
CA LEU A 129 -17.81 5.60 10.09
C LEU A 129 -19.13 6.31 10.39
N PRO A 130 -19.19 7.66 10.36
CA PRO A 130 -20.45 8.37 10.30
C PRO A 130 -21.23 7.98 9.04
N ALA A 131 -22.56 7.88 9.10
CA ALA A 131 -23.40 7.52 7.96
C ALA A 131 -23.19 8.43 6.73
N ALA A 132 -22.95 9.74 6.96
CA ALA A 132 -22.65 10.69 5.90
C ALA A 132 -21.36 10.34 5.16
N ASP A 133 -20.31 9.99 5.91
CA ASP A 133 -19.02 9.57 5.33
C ASP A 133 -19.13 8.22 4.61
N ALA A 134 -19.85 7.25 5.20
CA ALA A 134 -20.11 5.97 4.56
C ALA A 134 -20.80 6.14 3.19
N LYS A 135 -21.83 6.99 3.11
CA LYS A 135 -22.49 7.33 1.84
C LYS A 135 -21.54 7.98 0.84
N ARG A 136 -20.75 8.95 1.27
CA ARG A 136 -19.75 9.66 0.42
C ARG A 136 -18.70 8.71 -0.14
N MET A 137 -18.31 7.69 0.63
CA MET A 137 -17.32 6.68 0.25
C MET A 137 -17.95 5.48 -0.49
N GLY A 138 -19.24 5.50 -0.81
CA GLY A 138 -19.92 4.41 -1.51
C GLY A 138 -20.07 3.12 -0.68
N VAL A 139 -19.97 3.21 0.66
CA VAL A 139 -20.15 2.05 1.55
C VAL A 139 -21.64 1.78 1.71
N SER A 140 -22.12 0.66 1.15
CA SER A 140 -23.50 0.20 1.31
C SER A 140 -23.66 -0.45 2.69
N TYR A 141 -24.56 0.09 3.53
CA TYR A 141 -24.73 -0.40 4.90
C TYR A 141 -26.19 -0.65 5.32
N LEU A 142 -27.17 -0.07 4.63
CA LEU A 142 -28.57 -0.12 5.06
C LEU A 142 -29.16 -1.53 5.16
N ASN A 143 -28.63 -2.48 4.37
CA ASN A 143 -29.01 -3.90 4.38
C ASN A 143 -28.06 -4.76 5.23
N ALA A 144 -27.07 -4.15 5.93
CA ALA A 144 -26.13 -4.87 6.76
C ALA A 144 -26.72 -5.23 8.13
N PRO A 145 -26.18 -6.22 8.84
CA PRO A 145 -26.59 -6.56 10.20
C PRO A 145 -26.53 -5.34 11.11
N ARG A 146 -27.67 -5.05 11.78
CA ARG A 146 -27.85 -3.91 12.68
C ARG A 146 -27.72 -4.34 14.13
N GLY A 147 -27.07 -3.52 14.94
CA GLY A 147 -26.94 -3.70 16.37
C GLY A 147 -26.84 -2.38 17.11
N MET A 148 -26.65 -2.46 18.43
CA MET A 148 -26.37 -1.30 19.28
C MET A 148 -24.90 -1.33 19.67
N VAL A 149 -24.24 -0.18 19.64
CA VAL A 149 -22.88 0.00 20.15
C VAL A 149 -22.85 1.06 21.22
N GLY A 150 -22.03 0.84 22.26
CA GLY A 150 -21.75 1.86 23.26
C GLY A 150 -20.78 2.89 22.67
N THR A 151 -21.09 4.17 22.86
CA THR A 151 -20.23 5.30 22.49
C THR A 151 -20.06 6.21 23.73
N ALA A 152 -19.12 7.14 23.67
CA ALA A 152 -18.94 8.13 24.73
C ALA A 152 -20.21 8.95 25.01
N ASN A 153 -21.10 9.09 24.00
CA ASN A 153 -22.36 9.84 24.09
C ASN A 153 -23.58 8.94 24.35
N GLY A 154 -23.38 7.69 24.82
CA GLY A 154 -24.43 6.71 25.03
C GLY A 154 -24.48 5.62 23.95
N SER A 155 -25.63 4.95 23.82
CA SER A 155 -25.80 3.87 22.82
C SER A 155 -26.27 4.44 21.49
N ALA A 156 -25.68 3.95 20.41
CA ALA A 156 -26.05 4.31 19.04
C ALA A 156 -26.37 3.07 18.19
N THR A 157 -27.26 3.22 17.21
CA THR A 157 -27.49 2.20 16.20
C THR A 157 -26.31 2.12 15.25
N ALA A 158 -25.78 0.93 15.06
CA ALA A 158 -24.65 0.66 14.19
C ALA A 158 -24.95 -0.49 13.22
N TYR A 159 -24.43 -0.38 12.02
CA TYR A 159 -24.50 -1.39 10.97
C TYR A 159 -23.11 -1.99 10.76
N LYS A 160 -22.98 -3.29 10.95
CA LYS A 160 -21.69 -3.99 10.75
C LYS A 160 -21.44 -4.19 9.26
N VAL A 161 -20.33 -3.66 8.75
CA VAL A 161 -19.94 -3.75 7.35
C VAL A 161 -18.51 -4.30 7.24
N LYS A 162 -18.15 -4.75 6.05
CA LYS A 162 -16.78 -5.09 5.68
C LYS A 162 -16.32 -4.12 4.60
N LEU A 163 -15.21 -3.45 4.84
CA LEU A 163 -14.58 -2.55 3.88
C LEU A 163 -13.61 -3.37 3.02
N ASP A 164 -13.70 -3.23 1.69
CA ASP A 164 -12.85 -3.99 0.76
C ASP A 164 -11.38 -3.62 0.96
N SER A 165 -11.10 -2.31 1.09
CA SER A 165 -9.74 -1.82 1.36
C SER A 165 -9.76 -0.57 2.24
N VAL A 166 -8.79 -0.50 3.14
CA VAL A 166 -8.48 0.71 3.93
C VAL A 166 -7.01 1.01 3.77
N ARG A 167 -6.69 2.22 3.34
CA ARG A 167 -5.32 2.71 3.19
C ARG A 167 -5.06 3.87 4.14
N VAL A 168 -3.93 3.82 4.85
CA VAL A 168 -3.42 4.90 5.70
C VAL A 168 -1.94 5.08 5.36
N GLY A 169 -1.60 6.19 4.74
CA GLY A 169 -0.27 6.40 4.16
C GLY A 169 0.12 5.28 3.19
N GLU A 170 1.20 4.55 3.50
CA GLU A 170 1.68 3.42 2.70
C GLU A 170 1.03 2.08 3.09
N ILE A 171 0.31 2.02 4.22
CA ILE A 171 -0.30 0.79 4.72
C ILE A 171 -1.65 0.59 4.04
N THR A 172 -1.81 -0.52 3.33
CA THR A 172 -3.10 -0.96 2.79
C THR A 172 -3.49 -2.29 3.42
N ILE A 173 -4.70 -2.36 3.95
CA ILE A 173 -5.29 -3.56 4.57
C ILE A 173 -6.62 -3.83 3.89
N ASN A 174 -6.84 -5.06 3.45
CA ASN A 174 -8.07 -5.49 2.80
C ASN A 174 -8.99 -6.21 3.79
N ASN A 175 -10.29 -6.26 3.45
CA ASN A 175 -11.33 -6.97 4.22
C ASN A 175 -11.35 -6.55 5.69
N VAL A 176 -11.48 -5.24 5.95
CA VAL A 176 -11.48 -4.67 7.29
C VAL A 176 -12.91 -4.57 7.84
N ASP A 177 -13.15 -5.14 9.02
CA ASP A 177 -14.46 -5.00 9.70
C ASP A 177 -14.64 -3.56 10.19
N ALA A 178 -15.83 -3.02 9.97
CA ALA A 178 -16.20 -1.68 10.38
C ALA A 178 -17.67 -1.62 10.82
N VAL A 179 -18.04 -0.51 11.44
CA VAL A 179 -19.41 -0.15 11.75
C VAL A 179 -19.74 1.21 11.15
N VAL A 180 -20.98 1.35 10.68
CA VAL A 180 -21.54 2.64 10.26
C VAL A 180 -22.56 3.07 11.32
N LEU A 181 -22.41 4.28 11.85
CA LEU A 181 -23.27 4.88 12.86
C LEU A 181 -24.14 5.97 12.23
N GLU A 182 -25.45 5.93 12.49
CA GLU A 182 -26.39 6.95 12.02
C GLU A 182 -26.33 8.25 12.83
N GLY A 183 -25.72 8.22 14.02
CA GLY A 183 -25.54 9.39 14.87
C GLY A 183 -24.45 9.19 15.91
N GLY A 184 -24.12 10.26 16.64
CA GLY A 184 -23.19 10.21 17.77
C GLY A 184 -21.71 10.17 17.40
N LEU A 185 -21.36 10.22 16.10
CA LEU A 185 -19.99 10.22 15.62
C LEU A 185 -19.77 11.38 14.63
N ALA A 186 -18.84 12.27 14.94
CA ALA A 186 -18.53 13.45 14.14
C ALA A 186 -17.40 13.24 13.14
N ILE A 187 -16.48 12.31 13.41
CA ILE A 187 -15.29 12.02 12.58
C ILE A 187 -15.09 10.51 12.53
N PRO A 188 -14.68 9.94 11.37
CA PRO A 188 -14.29 8.54 11.25
C PRO A 188 -13.21 8.14 12.25
N LEU A 189 -13.37 6.98 12.92
CA LEU A 189 -12.40 6.42 13.85
C LEU A 189 -11.61 5.29 13.19
N LEU A 190 -10.29 5.33 13.31
CA LEU A 190 -9.40 4.23 12.94
C LEU A 190 -9.24 3.30 14.14
N GLY A 191 -10.08 2.28 14.22
CA GLY A 191 -10.16 1.37 15.35
C GLY A 191 -9.25 0.14 15.23
N MET A 192 -9.35 -0.74 16.21
CA MET A 192 -8.49 -1.92 16.38
C MET A 192 -8.63 -2.95 15.26
N SER A 193 -9.75 -2.98 14.50
CA SER A 193 -9.87 -3.84 13.30
C SER A 193 -8.82 -3.55 12.23
N PHE A 194 -8.29 -2.31 12.18
CA PHE A 194 -7.14 -1.93 11.37
C PHE A 194 -5.84 -1.98 12.19
N LEU A 195 -5.82 -1.35 13.38
CA LEU A 195 -4.62 -1.14 14.19
C LEU A 195 -3.97 -2.45 14.63
N ASN A 196 -4.74 -3.52 14.96
CA ASN A 196 -4.20 -4.83 15.31
C ASN A 196 -3.41 -5.52 14.19
N ARG A 197 -3.58 -5.07 12.93
CA ARG A 197 -2.80 -5.54 11.78
C ARG A 197 -1.54 -4.73 11.56
N THR A 198 -1.24 -3.80 12.48
CA THR A 198 -0.03 -2.99 12.50
C THR A 198 0.71 -3.17 13.83
N GLU A 199 1.99 -2.94 13.83
CA GLU A 199 2.76 -2.62 15.01
C GLU A 199 2.67 -1.11 15.22
N MET A 200 2.31 -0.68 16.42
CA MET A 200 2.13 0.72 16.76
C MET A 200 3.15 1.13 17.81
N LYS A 201 3.99 2.12 17.50
CA LYS A 201 4.96 2.70 18.42
C LYS A 201 4.71 4.18 18.55
N ARG A 202 4.51 4.67 19.78
CA ARG A 202 4.38 6.09 20.08
C ARG A 202 5.63 6.59 20.77
N GLU A 203 6.19 7.69 20.27
CA GLU A 203 7.31 8.42 20.89
C GLU A 203 6.95 9.91 20.91
N GLY A 204 6.57 10.40 22.09
CA GLY A 204 6.11 11.78 22.28
C GLY A 204 4.91 12.11 21.39
N GLU A 205 5.07 13.09 20.51
CA GLU A 205 4.04 13.56 19.57
C GLU A 205 4.04 12.78 18.23
N THR A 206 4.83 11.72 18.13
CA THR A 206 4.93 10.89 16.91
C THR A 206 4.40 9.49 17.17
N MET A 207 3.60 8.99 16.24
CA MET A 207 3.16 7.59 16.19
C MET A 207 3.61 6.95 14.89
N VAL A 208 4.28 5.83 14.99
CA VAL A 208 4.70 5.02 13.85
C VAL A 208 3.81 3.78 13.78
N LEU A 209 3.17 3.58 12.64
CA LEU A 209 2.46 2.37 12.31
C LEU A 209 3.30 1.57 11.30
N VAL A 210 3.46 0.28 11.53
CA VAL A 210 4.17 -0.65 10.64
C VAL A 210 3.25 -1.83 10.37
N LYS A 211 2.97 -2.13 9.10
CA LYS A 211 2.12 -3.27 8.73
C LYS A 211 2.78 -4.58 9.16
N ARG A 212 2.02 -5.50 9.77
CA ARG A 212 2.58 -6.76 10.29
C ARG A 212 2.67 -7.86 9.22
N PHE A 213 1.72 -7.92 8.27
CA PHE A 213 1.62 -8.94 7.20
C PHE A 213 0.69 -8.49 6.08
#